data_7a5198e785cc4df97a668221eba4b3a5
#
_entry.id   7a5198e785cc4df97a668221eba4b3a5
#
_cell.length_a   1.000
_cell.length_b   1.000
_cell.length_c   1.000
_cell.angle_alpha   90.00
_cell.angle_beta   90.00
_cell.angle_gamma   90.00
#
_symmetry.space_group_name_H-M   'P 1'
#
loop_
_entity.id
_entity.type
_entity.pdbx_description
1 polymer ?
#
loop_
_entity_poly.entity_id
_entity_poly.type
_entity_poly.pdbx_seq_one_letter_code
_entity_poly.pdbx_strand_id
1 'polypeptide(L)'
;MHHWIRTKALLIAALLCIVPMSARAITWAKSEVRDPVTNERVKVHQPMSSGSYVYSWPEKSDQVFWPFTDSNWLWFNPASGYIAFGNDFAELDSAKRAVLKDWLKTNFDRNAPPQSRQDLLKWAEKVYAARGMDDDFWCHFFRLMAFETRDDNETSLAYVRKALPLLEKRLTASADPGETLKNLYLLGEYNRRIGRNDDAKLPGAARCARS
;
A
#
# COMPACT_ATOMS: atom_id res chain seq x y z
N MET A 1 -50.86 31.54 -11.84
CA MET A 1 -50.19 31.07 -10.62
C MET A 1 -49.62 29.65 -10.74
N HIS A 2 -50.24 28.72 -11.45
CA HIS A 2 -49.75 27.34 -11.55
C HIS A 2 -48.44 27.14 -12.33
N HIS A 3 -48.08 27.97 -13.29
CA HIS A 3 -46.83 27.85 -14.05
C HIS A 3 -45.57 28.16 -13.22
N TRP A 4 -45.67 29.11 -12.30
CA TRP A 4 -44.51 29.52 -11.49
C TRP A 4 -44.09 28.49 -10.44
N ILE A 5 -45.06 27.73 -9.94
CA ILE A 5 -44.81 26.64 -8.96
C ILE A 5 -44.12 25.45 -9.67
N ARG A 6 -44.54 25.12 -10.90
CA ARG A 6 -43.92 24.02 -11.70
C ARG A 6 -42.46 24.26 -12.08
N THR A 7 -42.13 25.51 -12.42
CA THR A 7 -40.74 25.89 -12.76
C THR A 7 -39.81 25.86 -11.54
N LYS A 8 -40.29 26.27 -10.37
CA LYS A 8 -39.50 26.19 -9.13
C LYS A 8 -39.30 24.74 -8.66
N ALA A 9 -40.29 23.87 -8.82
CA ALA A 9 -40.18 22.45 -8.49
C ALA A 9 -39.16 21.71 -9.41
N LEU A 10 -39.14 22.07 -10.71
CA LEU A 10 -38.15 21.51 -11.66
C LEU A 10 -36.71 21.98 -11.37
N LEU A 11 -36.53 23.24 -10.96
CA LEU A 11 -35.22 23.77 -10.57
C LEU A 11 -34.68 23.12 -9.30
N ILE A 12 -35.52 22.85 -8.31
CA ILE A 12 -35.13 22.16 -7.06
C ILE A 12 -34.80 20.69 -7.34
N ALA A 13 -35.58 20.03 -8.19
CA ALA A 13 -35.27 18.64 -8.60
C ALA A 13 -33.96 18.55 -9.39
N ALA A 14 -33.66 19.51 -10.27
CA ALA A 14 -32.40 19.58 -11.01
C ALA A 14 -31.19 19.87 -10.07
N LEU A 15 -31.37 20.69 -9.04
CA LEU A 15 -30.32 20.99 -8.06
C LEU A 15 -29.99 19.79 -7.15
N LEU A 16 -30.97 18.95 -6.84
CA LEU A 16 -30.78 17.71 -6.08
C LEU A 16 -30.03 16.63 -6.84
N CYS A 17 -30.06 16.66 -8.19
CA CYS A 17 -29.32 15.71 -9.03
C CYS A 17 -27.82 16.06 -9.19
N ILE A 18 -27.39 17.26 -8.78
CA ILE A 18 -26.00 17.75 -8.97
C ILE A 18 -25.14 17.53 -7.73
N VAL A 19 -25.69 17.04 -6.62
CA VAL A 19 -24.87 16.67 -5.47
C VAL A 19 -24.08 15.42 -5.87
N PRO A 20 -22.75 15.51 -6.09
CA PRO A 20 -21.96 14.32 -6.33
C PRO A 20 -22.01 13.51 -5.04
N MET A 21 -22.83 12.49 -5.00
CA MET A 21 -22.72 11.45 -3.98
C MET A 21 -21.36 10.81 -4.22
N SER A 22 -20.37 11.24 -3.46
CA SER A 22 -19.11 10.52 -3.34
C SER A 22 -19.46 9.15 -2.76
N ALA A 23 -19.83 8.22 -3.61
CA ALA A 23 -20.03 6.83 -3.25
C ALA A 23 -18.67 6.30 -2.79
N ARG A 24 -18.39 6.42 -1.50
CA ARG A 24 -17.29 5.68 -0.88
C ARG A 24 -17.73 4.23 -0.87
N ALA A 25 -17.22 3.50 -1.83
CA ALA A 25 -17.58 2.11 -2.01
C ALA A 25 -16.91 1.17 -0.98
N ILE A 26 -16.10 1.70 -0.05
CA ILE A 26 -15.53 0.98 1.09
C ILE A 26 -16.13 1.56 2.37
N THR A 27 -16.75 0.69 3.16
CA THR A 27 -17.25 1.05 4.48
C THR A 27 -16.27 0.57 5.54
N TRP A 28 -15.84 1.48 6.40
CA TRP A 28 -14.95 1.20 7.52
C TRP A 28 -15.73 1.24 8.83
N ALA A 29 -15.55 0.24 9.69
CA ALA A 29 -16.06 0.24 11.06
C ALA A 29 -14.94 0.46 12.06
N LYS A 30 -15.25 1.15 13.14
CA LYS A 30 -14.37 1.22 14.29
C LYS A 30 -14.36 -0.15 14.98
N SER A 31 -13.18 -0.65 15.28
CA SER A 31 -12.95 -1.92 15.97
C SER A 31 -11.83 -1.78 16.98
N GLU A 32 -11.65 -2.78 17.81
CA GLU A 32 -10.54 -2.88 18.73
C GLU A 32 -9.79 -4.18 18.49
N VAL A 33 -8.46 -4.09 18.41
CA VAL A 33 -7.56 -5.23 18.31
C VAL A 33 -6.58 -5.20 19.48
N ARG A 34 -5.95 -6.33 19.76
CA ARG A 34 -4.87 -6.37 20.77
C ARG A 34 -3.53 -6.15 20.09
N ASP A 35 -2.76 -5.21 20.64
CA ASP A 35 -1.36 -5.07 20.31
C ASP A 35 -0.60 -6.34 20.72
N PRO A 36 0.02 -7.07 19.81
CA PRO A 36 0.68 -8.33 20.13
C PRO A 36 1.92 -8.15 21.02
N VAL A 37 2.47 -6.92 21.11
CA VAL A 37 3.66 -6.60 21.90
C VAL A 37 3.30 -6.28 23.35
N THR A 38 2.24 -5.49 23.59
CA THR A 38 1.85 -5.01 24.92
C THR A 38 0.59 -5.66 25.45
N ASN A 39 -0.19 -6.34 24.60
CA ASN A 39 -1.52 -6.87 24.89
C ASN A 39 -2.59 -5.79 25.20
N GLU A 40 -2.27 -4.52 25.00
CA GLU A 40 -3.21 -3.40 25.14
C GLU A 40 -4.21 -3.38 23.97
N ARG A 41 -5.39 -2.80 24.23
CA ARG A 41 -6.39 -2.60 23.18
C ARG A 41 -6.05 -1.37 22.36
N VAL A 42 -6.07 -1.53 21.04
CA VAL A 42 -5.84 -0.48 20.05
C VAL A 42 -7.09 -0.28 19.23
N LYS A 43 -7.54 0.96 19.12
CA LYS A 43 -8.66 1.33 18.25
C LYS A 43 -8.18 1.38 16.80
N VAL A 44 -8.85 0.65 15.94
CA VAL A 44 -8.52 0.54 14.52
C VAL A 44 -9.77 0.70 13.66
N HIS A 45 -9.57 0.80 12.35
CA HIS A 45 -10.65 0.71 11.37
C HIS A 45 -10.54 -0.62 10.62
N GLN A 46 -11.63 -1.36 10.58
CA GLN A 46 -11.73 -2.61 9.80
C GLN A 46 -12.69 -2.42 8.62
N PRO A 47 -12.38 -2.98 7.44
CA PRO A 47 -13.30 -2.93 6.32
C PRO A 47 -14.52 -3.81 6.61
N MET A 48 -15.71 -3.22 6.49
CA MET A 48 -16.99 -3.94 6.64
C MET A 48 -17.48 -4.51 5.32
N SER A 49 -17.21 -3.79 4.24
CA SER A 49 -17.48 -4.25 2.88
C SER A 49 -16.39 -3.73 1.96
N SER A 50 -15.88 -4.59 1.10
CA SER A 50 -14.97 -4.23 0.04
C SER A 50 -15.55 -4.63 -1.29
N GLY A 51 -15.70 -3.66 -2.20
CA GLY A 51 -15.88 -3.95 -3.62
C GLY A 51 -14.53 -4.21 -4.28
N SER A 52 -14.50 -4.98 -5.34
CA SER A 52 -13.33 -5.08 -6.19
C SER A 52 -13.12 -3.75 -6.90
N TYR A 53 -12.07 -3.01 -6.53
CA TYR A 53 -11.70 -1.80 -7.24
C TYR A 53 -10.44 -2.05 -8.05
N VAL A 54 -10.57 -1.86 -9.33
CA VAL A 54 -9.43 -1.56 -10.17
C VAL A 54 -9.31 -0.04 -10.19
N TYR A 55 -8.36 0.51 -9.43
CA TYR A 55 -8.01 1.91 -9.60
C TYR A 55 -7.38 2.06 -10.98
N SER A 56 -8.10 2.65 -11.90
CA SER A 56 -7.52 3.07 -13.17
C SER A 56 -6.70 4.33 -12.92
N TRP A 57 -5.39 4.18 -12.90
CA TRP A 57 -4.46 5.32 -12.85
C TRP A 57 -3.87 5.45 -14.25
N PRO A 58 -4.18 6.49 -15.01
CA PRO A 58 -3.65 6.66 -16.37
C PRO A 58 -2.11 6.63 -16.44
N GLU A 59 -1.45 7.05 -15.35
CA GLU A 59 0.01 7.15 -15.26
C GLU A 59 0.64 6.00 -14.46
N LYS A 60 -0.10 4.94 -14.24
CA LYS A 60 0.32 3.89 -13.31
C LYS A 60 1.29 2.93 -13.97
N SER A 61 2.52 2.97 -13.49
CA SER A 61 3.55 2.01 -13.87
C SER A 61 3.50 0.71 -13.05
N ASP A 62 2.88 0.76 -11.87
CA ASP A 62 2.72 -0.42 -11.01
C ASP A 62 1.32 -0.45 -10.38
N GLN A 63 0.81 -1.64 -10.16
CA GLN A 63 -0.48 -1.86 -9.52
C GLN A 63 -0.28 -2.12 -8.02
N VAL A 64 -0.34 -1.05 -7.23
CA VAL A 64 -0.40 -1.13 -5.78
C VAL A 64 -1.84 -1.01 -5.35
N PHE A 65 -2.39 -2.12 -4.86
CA PHE A 65 -3.82 -2.25 -4.63
C PHE A 65 -4.23 -1.89 -3.20
N TRP A 66 -5.49 -1.49 -3.09
CA TRP A 66 -6.23 -1.59 -1.83
C TRP A 66 -6.10 -3.04 -1.26
N PRO A 67 -5.98 -3.22 0.07
CA PRO A 67 -6.11 -2.19 1.12
C PRO A 67 -4.82 -1.44 1.48
N PHE A 68 -3.67 -1.80 0.96
CA PHE A 68 -2.37 -1.25 1.37
C PHE A 68 -2.23 0.26 1.09
N THR A 69 -2.95 0.78 0.10
CA THR A 69 -2.99 2.21 -0.23
C THR A 69 -3.98 3.02 0.63
N ASP A 70 -4.76 2.37 1.50
CA ASP A 70 -5.69 3.04 2.40
C ASP A 70 -5.04 3.30 3.77
N SER A 71 -5.18 4.53 4.27
CA SER A 71 -4.61 4.92 5.56
C SER A 71 -5.21 4.13 6.74
N ASN A 72 -6.46 3.68 6.62
CA ASN A 72 -7.11 2.90 7.65
C ASN A 72 -6.58 1.47 7.79
N TRP A 73 -5.85 0.96 6.79
CA TRP A 73 -5.28 -0.39 6.80
C TRP A 73 -3.91 -0.49 7.49
N LEU A 74 -3.29 0.63 7.82
CA LEU A 74 -2.05 0.68 8.58
C LEU A 74 -2.37 1.00 10.03
N TRP A 75 -2.30 -0.01 10.91
CA TRP A 75 -2.67 0.10 12.31
C TRP A 75 -1.45 0.42 13.16
N PHE A 76 -1.58 1.41 14.01
CA PHE A 76 -0.50 1.94 14.83
C PHE A 76 -0.93 2.09 16.28
N ASN A 77 -0.11 1.59 17.21
CA ASN A 77 -0.25 1.85 18.64
C ASN A 77 0.74 2.92 19.10
N PRO A 78 0.30 4.16 19.36
CA PRO A 78 1.20 5.22 19.80
C PRO A 78 1.79 5.00 21.19
N ALA A 79 1.21 4.11 21.99
CA ALA A 79 1.76 3.79 23.32
C ALA A 79 2.97 2.86 23.25
N SER A 80 3.01 1.92 22.30
CA SER A 80 4.11 0.96 22.15
C SER A 80 5.04 1.29 21.00
N GLY A 81 4.56 2.04 20.01
CA GLY A 81 5.23 2.24 18.72
C GLY A 81 5.03 1.09 17.73
N TYR A 82 4.27 0.06 18.11
CA TYR A 82 4.00 -1.04 17.18
C TYR A 82 3.09 -0.62 16.05
N ILE A 83 3.47 -1.00 14.84
CA ILE A 83 2.75 -0.70 13.61
C ILE A 83 2.82 -1.89 12.66
N ALA A 84 1.69 -2.20 12.01
CA ALA A 84 1.62 -3.18 10.95
C ALA A 84 0.36 -2.98 10.10
N PHE A 85 0.31 -3.60 8.93
CA PHE A 85 -0.93 -3.67 8.16
C PHE A 85 -1.96 -4.54 8.86
N GLY A 86 -3.24 -4.27 8.62
CA GLY A 86 -4.33 -4.93 9.33
C GLY A 86 -4.38 -6.45 9.16
N ASN A 87 -3.87 -6.97 8.02
CA ASN A 87 -3.82 -8.42 7.78
C ASN A 87 -2.77 -9.15 8.65
N ASP A 88 -1.70 -8.47 9.05
CA ASP A 88 -0.60 -9.09 9.80
C ASP A 88 -0.31 -8.44 11.16
N PHE A 89 -1.17 -7.52 11.59
CA PHE A 89 -1.01 -6.82 12.87
C PHE A 89 -0.99 -7.77 14.08
N ALA A 90 -1.85 -8.77 14.07
CA ALA A 90 -1.93 -9.76 15.15
C ALA A 90 -0.92 -10.92 15.00
N GLU A 91 -0.32 -11.09 13.83
CA GLU A 91 0.54 -12.22 13.48
C GLU A 91 1.98 -11.99 13.94
N LEU A 92 2.21 -12.18 15.20
CA LEU A 92 3.54 -12.10 15.80
C LEU A 92 3.79 -13.30 16.70
N ASP A 93 4.74 -14.16 16.31
CA ASP A 93 5.12 -15.30 17.13
C ASP A 93 5.76 -14.87 18.46
N SER A 94 5.73 -15.75 19.45
CA SER A 94 6.16 -15.45 20.83
C SER A 94 7.65 -15.12 20.92
N ALA A 95 8.50 -15.75 20.11
CA ALA A 95 9.95 -15.54 20.13
C ALA A 95 10.27 -14.15 19.55
N LYS A 96 9.67 -13.80 18.42
CA LYS A 96 9.83 -12.49 17.79
C LYS A 96 9.23 -11.36 18.64
N ARG A 97 8.16 -11.64 19.41
CA ARG A 97 7.50 -10.65 20.29
C ARG A 97 8.45 -10.02 21.31
N ALA A 98 9.22 -10.84 22.02
CA ALA A 98 10.15 -10.37 23.04
C ALA A 98 11.23 -9.47 22.43
N VAL A 99 11.85 -9.91 21.33
CA VAL A 99 12.86 -9.15 20.60
C VAL A 99 12.32 -7.82 20.11
N LEU A 100 11.14 -7.84 19.49
CA LEU A 100 10.51 -6.64 18.96
C LEU A 100 10.11 -5.66 20.07
N LYS A 101 9.62 -6.17 21.21
CA LYS A 101 9.28 -5.35 22.37
C LYS A 101 10.48 -4.54 22.88
N ASP A 102 11.63 -5.18 22.98
CA ASP A 102 12.85 -4.52 23.46
C ASP A 102 13.41 -3.56 22.40
N TRP A 103 13.31 -3.93 21.12
CA TRP A 103 13.67 -3.04 20.03
C TRP A 103 12.81 -1.76 20.02
N LEU A 104 11.48 -1.89 20.17
CA LEU A 104 10.56 -0.75 20.22
C LEU A 104 10.85 0.18 21.40
N LYS A 105 11.14 -0.36 22.59
CA LYS A 105 11.52 0.46 23.75
C LYS A 105 12.73 1.33 23.49
N THR A 106 13.69 0.84 22.71
CA THR A 106 14.94 1.53 22.42
C THR A 106 14.79 2.53 21.25
N ASN A 107 13.96 2.21 20.26
CA ASN A 107 13.94 2.93 19.00
C ASN A 107 12.70 3.82 18.78
N PHE A 108 11.64 3.66 19.59
CA PHE A 108 10.43 4.46 19.47
C PHE A 108 10.42 5.64 20.43
N ASP A 109 10.38 6.85 19.88
CA ASP A 109 10.19 8.06 20.68
C ASP A 109 8.69 8.37 20.84
N ARG A 110 8.18 8.17 22.05
CA ARG A 110 6.77 8.47 22.40
C ARG A 110 6.45 9.97 22.39
N ASN A 111 7.46 10.82 22.52
CA ASN A 111 7.26 12.27 22.51
C ASN A 111 7.20 12.84 21.09
N ALA A 112 7.69 12.08 20.09
CA ALA A 112 7.68 12.45 18.69
C ALA A 112 7.15 11.31 17.80
N PRO A 113 5.90 10.86 18.00
CA PRO A 113 5.32 9.78 17.20
C PRO A 113 5.11 10.22 15.76
N PRO A 114 5.14 9.29 14.78
CA PRO A 114 4.82 9.58 13.39
C PRO A 114 3.44 10.24 13.25
N GLN A 115 3.35 11.33 12.48
CA GLN A 115 2.11 12.12 12.35
C GLN A 115 1.46 11.96 10.97
N SER A 116 2.27 11.87 9.91
CA SER A 116 1.76 11.70 8.55
C SER A 116 1.73 10.23 8.14
N ARG A 117 0.94 9.92 7.09
CA ARG A 117 0.95 8.58 6.50
C ARG A 117 2.35 8.18 6.02
N GLN A 118 3.10 9.10 5.43
CA GLN A 118 4.47 8.82 4.98
C GLN A 118 5.40 8.52 6.16
N ASP A 119 5.28 9.25 7.27
CA ASP A 119 6.07 8.96 8.48
C ASP A 119 5.69 7.62 9.09
N LEU A 120 4.39 7.29 9.13
CA LEU A 120 3.90 5.98 9.57
C LEU A 120 4.46 4.85 8.69
N LEU A 121 4.48 5.00 7.37
CA LEU A 121 5.05 4.00 6.47
C LEU A 121 6.58 3.87 6.62
N LYS A 122 7.31 4.98 6.78
CA LYS A 122 8.75 4.95 7.08
C LYS A 122 9.03 4.30 8.44
N TRP A 123 8.17 4.52 9.42
CA TRP A 123 8.26 3.84 10.71
C TRP A 123 7.93 2.35 10.58
N ALA A 124 6.92 1.99 9.82
CA ALA A 124 6.57 0.61 9.52
C ALA A 124 7.74 -0.14 8.84
N GLU A 125 8.47 0.49 7.90
CA GLU A 125 9.68 -0.09 7.31
C GLU A 125 10.68 -0.55 8.37
N LYS A 126 10.93 0.29 9.41
CA LYS A 126 11.84 -0.05 10.51
C LYS A 126 11.29 -1.18 11.38
N VAL A 127 10.00 -1.15 11.73
CA VAL A 127 9.36 -2.19 12.54
C VAL A 127 9.33 -3.52 11.79
N TYR A 128 9.02 -3.53 10.49
CA TYR A 128 9.05 -4.73 9.67
C TYR A 128 10.47 -5.30 9.49
N ALA A 129 11.49 -4.44 9.41
CA ALA A 129 12.88 -4.87 9.43
C ALA A 129 13.25 -5.58 10.74
N ALA A 130 12.79 -5.04 11.88
CA ALA A 130 12.99 -5.69 13.18
C ALA A 130 12.19 -7.01 13.33
N ARG A 131 11.06 -7.17 12.58
CA ARG A 131 10.29 -8.41 12.52
C ARG A 131 10.94 -9.49 11.66
N GLY A 132 11.89 -9.14 10.78
CA GLY A 132 12.57 -10.08 9.88
C GLY A 132 11.62 -10.66 8.83
N MET A 133 11.02 -9.79 8.03
CA MET A 133 10.14 -10.18 6.92
C MET A 133 10.91 -10.76 5.75
N ASP A 134 10.25 -11.59 4.95
CA ASP A 134 10.83 -12.24 3.77
C ASP A 134 10.93 -11.32 2.54
N ASP A 135 11.54 -11.82 1.49
CA ASP A 135 11.75 -11.07 0.25
C ASP A 135 10.44 -10.76 -0.49
N ASP A 136 9.43 -11.61 -0.36
CA ASP A 136 8.12 -11.37 -0.98
C ASP A 136 7.40 -10.21 -0.34
N PHE A 137 7.44 -10.13 1.00
CA PHE A 137 6.95 -8.97 1.73
C PHE A 137 7.70 -7.70 1.31
N TRP A 138 9.04 -7.73 1.29
CA TRP A 138 9.85 -6.56 0.96
C TRP A 138 9.65 -6.08 -0.48
N CYS A 139 9.51 -7.01 -1.42
CA CYS A 139 9.18 -6.67 -2.81
C CYS A 139 7.86 -5.89 -2.88
N HIS A 140 6.84 -6.36 -2.18
CA HIS A 140 5.54 -5.68 -2.14
C HIS A 140 5.62 -4.33 -1.42
N PHE A 141 6.30 -4.29 -0.27
CA PHE A 141 6.43 -3.09 0.54
C PHE A 141 7.20 -1.97 -0.19
N PHE A 142 8.32 -2.29 -0.86
CA PHE A 142 9.08 -1.28 -1.59
C PHE A 142 8.32 -0.76 -2.82
N ARG A 143 7.52 -1.57 -3.47
CA ARG A 143 6.61 -1.12 -4.53
C ARG A 143 5.55 -0.17 -3.99
N LEU A 144 4.98 -0.48 -2.83
CA LEU A 144 4.05 0.41 -2.12
C LEU A 144 4.73 1.75 -1.79
N MET A 145 5.94 1.71 -1.23
CA MET A 145 6.68 2.92 -0.89
C MET A 145 7.02 3.76 -2.11
N ALA A 146 7.41 3.14 -3.23
CA ALA A 146 7.65 3.84 -4.50
C ALA A 146 6.39 4.57 -5.01
N PHE A 147 5.21 4.00 -4.79
CA PHE A 147 3.93 4.62 -5.11
C PHE A 147 3.57 5.75 -4.14
N GLU A 148 3.68 5.52 -2.84
CA GLU A 148 3.31 6.49 -1.79
C GLU A 148 4.22 7.73 -1.79
N THR A 149 5.44 7.59 -2.27
CA THR A 149 6.42 8.70 -2.36
C THR A 149 6.55 9.28 -3.77
N ARG A 150 5.61 9.00 -4.68
CA ARG A 150 5.67 9.41 -6.10
C ARG A 150 5.79 10.92 -6.34
N ASP A 151 5.33 11.73 -5.39
CA ASP A 151 5.44 13.19 -5.43
C ASP A 151 6.87 13.67 -5.12
N ASP A 152 7.70 12.82 -4.52
CA ASP A 152 9.15 12.97 -4.35
C ASP A 152 9.86 11.95 -5.22
N ASN A 153 10.26 12.38 -6.41
CA ASN A 153 10.85 11.50 -7.42
C ASN A 153 12.12 10.80 -6.94
N GLU A 154 12.98 11.46 -6.18
CA GLU A 154 14.24 10.89 -5.68
C GLU A 154 13.95 9.75 -4.69
N THR A 155 13.10 9.98 -3.71
CA THR A 155 12.67 8.97 -2.73
C THR A 155 11.95 7.82 -3.43
N SER A 156 11.06 8.10 -4.37
CA SER A 156 10.35 7.08 -5.13
C SER A 156 11.31 6.18 -5.91
N LEU A 157 12.28 6.76 -6.62
CA LEU A 157 13.29 6.01 -7.36
C LEU A 157 14.23 5.21 -6.44
N ALA A 158 14.50 5.68 -5.24
CA ALA A 158 15.25 4.91 -4.25
C ALA A 158 14.51 3.60 -3.88
N TYR A 159 13.20 3.65 -3.69
CA TYR A 159 12.39 2.46 -3.44
C TYR A 159 12.25 1.56 -4.67
N VAL A 160 12.16 2.13 -5.87
CA VAL A 160 12.24 1.35 -7.12
C VAL A 160 13.54 0.54 -7.18
N ARG A 161 14.68 1.15 -6.85
CA ARG A 161 15.99 0.45 -6.82
C ARG A 161 16.03 -0.67 -5.78
N LYS A 162 15.36 -0.51 -4.63
CA LYS A 162 15.23 -1.57 -3.60
C LYS A 162 14.36 -2.73 -4.10
N ALA A 163 13.30 -2.45 -4.85
CA ALA A 163 12.38 -3.47 -5.35
C ALA A 163 12.96 -4.31 -6.50
N LEU A 164 13.81 -3.73 -7.35
CA LEU A 164 14.35 -4.37 -8.56
C LEU A 164 14.98 -5.74 -8.30
N PRO A 165 15.97 -5.91 -7.40
CA PRO A 165 16.61 -7.21 -7.18
C PRO A 165 15.62 -8.25 -6.63
N LEU A 166 14.59 -7.84 -5.90
CA LEU A 166 13.56 -8.74 -5.40
C LEU A 166 12.61 -9.19 -6.51
N LEU A 167 12.29 -8.31 -7.46
CA LEU A 167 11.53 -8.65 -8.67
C LEU A 167 12.31 -9.63 -9.56
N GLU A 168 13.61 -9.45 -9.74
CA GLU A 168 14.49 -10.36 -10.46
C GLU A 168 14.49 -11.75 -9.82
N LYS A 169 14.61 -11.81 -8.49
CA LYS A 169 14.56 -13.07 -7.73
C LYS A 169 13.19 -13.75 -7.88
N ARG A 170 12.09 -13.01 -7.82
CA ARG A 170 10.74 -13.56 -8.04
C ARG A 170 10.56 -14.08 -9.45
N LEU A 171 11.10 -13.41 -10.46
CA LEU A 171 11.04 -13.87 -11.85
C LEU A 171 11.72 -15.22 -12.03
N THR A 172 12.88 -15.42 -11.38
CA THR A 172 13.61 -16.71 -11.47
C THR A 172 12.96 -17.85 -10.70
N ALA A 173 12.20 -17.53 -9.65
CA ALA A 173 11.52 -18.50 -8.79
C ALA A 173 10.10 -18.86 -9.28
N SER A 174 9.49 -18.03 -10.13
CA SER A 174 8.10 -18.20 -10.54
C SER A 174 7.95 -19.29 -11.60
N ALA A 175 7.07 -20.26 -11.32
CA ALA A 175 6.59 -21.23 -12.29
C ALA A 175 5.24 -20.87 -12.93
N ASP A 176 4.54 -19.85 -12.37
CA ASP A 176 3.27 -19.38 -12.92
C ASP A 176 3.49 -18.39 -14.06
N PRO A 177 2.92 -18.64 -15.25
CA PRO A 177 3.07 -17.75 -16.41
C PRO A 177 2.51 -16.35 -16.17
N GLY A 178 1.42 -16.21 -15.39
CA GLY A 178 0.80 -14.93 -15.09
C GLY A 178 1.71 -14.07 -14.20
N GLU A 179 2.24 -14.63 -13.13
CA GLU A 179 3.21 -13.96 -12.26
C GLU A 179 4.52 -13.66 -13.00
N THR A 180 4.97 -14.57 -13.88
CA THR A 180 6.14 -14.33 -14.73
C THR A 180 5.94 -13.11 -15.61
N LEU A 181 4.81 -13.01 -16.32
CA LEU A 181 4.49 -11.86 -17.18
C LEU A 181 4.42 -10.56 -16.39
N LYS A 182 3.78 -10.58 -15.23
CA LYS A 182 3.68 -9.44 -14.31
C LYS A 182 5.06 -8.97 -13.85
N ASN A 183 5.92 -9.90 -13.40
CA ASN A 183 7.27 -9.56 -12.95
C ASN A 183 8.14 -9.01 -14.08
N LEU A 184 8.02 -9.55 -15.30
CA LEU A 184 8.70 -9.02 -16.49
C LEU A 184 8.26 -7.59 -16.81
N TYR A 185 6.94 -7.33 -16.77
CA TYR A 185 6.40 -5.99 -16.99
C TYR A 185 6.94 -4.99 -15.94
N LEU A 186 6.91 -5.36 -14.66
CA LEU A 186 7.39 -4.51 -13.58
C LEU A 186 8.89 -4.25 -13.69
N LEU A 187 9.70 -5.25 -14.02
CA LEU A 187 11.13 -5.09 -14.26
C LEU A 187 11.42 -4.13 -15.40
N GLY A 188 10.71 -4.28 -16.53
CA GLY A 188 10.83 -3.37 -17.66
C GLY A 188 10.50 -1.93 -17.28
N GLU A 189 9.36 -1.71 -16.61
CA GLU A 189 8.93 -0.38 -16.20
C GLU A 189 9.84 0.25 -15.15
N TYR A 190 10.31 -0.53 -14.16
CA TYR A 190 11.19 -0.03 -13.11
C TYR A 190 12.58 0.30 -13.65
N ASN A 191 13.13 -0.51 -14.57
CA ASN A 191 14.38 -0.19 -15.25
C ASN A 191 14.25 1.09 -16.09
N ARG A 192 13.13 1.26 -16.82
CA ARG A 192 12.84 2.50 -17.55
C ARG A 192 12.82 3.72 -16.61
N ARG A 193 12.19 3.63 -15.45
CA ARG A 193 12.09 4.71 -14.46
C ARG A 193 13.44 5.15 -13.91
N ILE A 194 14.39 4.23 -13.76
CA ILE A 194 15.76 4.56 -13.29
C ILE A 194 16.75 4.82 -14.42
N GLY A 195 16.27 4.92 -15.69
CA GLY A 195 17.08 5.24 -16.86
C GLY A 195 17.87 4.08 -17.46
N ARG A 196 17.62 2.84 -17.04
CA ARG A 196 18.23 1.62 -17.61
C ARG A 196 17.42 1.11 -18.81
N ASN A 197 17.38 1.89 -19.89
CA ASN A 197 16.50 1.61 -21.04
C ASN A 197 16.84 0.31 -21.80
N ASP A 198 18.08 -0.15 -21.78
CA ASP A 198 18.45 -1.43 -22.41
C ASP A 198 17.95 -2.64 -21.62
N ASP A 199 17.94 -2.56 -20.29
CA ASP A 199 17.38 -3.57 -19.40
C ASP A 199 15.84 -3.52 -19.36
N ALA A 200 15.25 -2.40 -19.79
CA ALA A 200 13.80 -2.24 -19.89
C ALA A 200 13.19 -2.98 -21.09
N LYS A 201 13.99 -3.37 -22.07
CA LYS A 201 13.54 -4.19 -23.20
C LYS A 201 13.25 -5.60 -22.70
N LEU A 202 11.97 -6.02 -22.76
CA LEU A 202 11.54 -7.32 -22.29
C LEU A 202 12.45 -8.43 -22.89
N PRO A 203 13.05 -9.31 -22.08
CA PRO A 203 13.89 -10.39 -22.55
C PRO A 203 13.20 -11.37 -23.52
N GLY A 204 11.85 -11.31 -23.59
CA GLY A 204 11.03 -12.14 -24.48
C GLY A 204 10.86 -11.62 -25.91
N ALA A 205 11.08 -10.33 -26.17
CA ALA A 205 10.92 -9.77 -27.52
C ALA A 205 11.94 -10.34 -28.51
N ALA A 206 13.10 -10.77 -28.02
CA ALA A 206 14.13 -11.42 -28.83
C ALA A 206 13.81 -12.91 -29.19
N ARG A 207 12.89 -13.57 -28.49
CA ARG A 207 12.49 -14.96 -28.82
C ARG A 207 11.34 -15.04 -29.84
N CYS A 208 10.43 -14.09 -29.84
CA CYS A 208 9.32 -14.06 -30.82
C CYS A 208 9.75 -13.61 -32.22
N ALA A 209 10.93 -13.01 -32.37
CA ALA A 209 11.43 -12.57 -33.68
C ALA A 209 12.26 -13.68 -34.41
N ARG A 210 12.38 -14.89 -33.85
CA ARG A 210 13.15 -16.01 -34.44
C ARG A 210 12.35 -17.32 -34.63
N SER A 211 11.04 -17.24 -34.57
CA SER A 211 10.14 -18.37 -34.92
C SER A 211 9.34 -18.01 -36.23
#